data_2317891667d94e6b76a28a9252acb1bb
#
_entry.id   2317891667d94e6b76a28a9252acb1bb
#
_cell.length_a   1.000
_cell.length_b   1.000
_cell.length_c   1.000
_cell.angle_alpha   90.00
_cell.angle_beta   90.00
_cell.angle_gamma   90.00
#
_symmetry.space_group_name_H-M   'P 1'
#
loop_
_entity.id
_entity.type
_entity.pdbx_description
1 polymer ?
#
loop_
_entity_poly.entity_id
_entity_poly.type
_entity_poly.pdbx_seq_one_letter_code
_entity_poly.pdbx_strand_id
1 'polypeptide(L)'
;LQLPNDETGDCQLFTQNLARMAEQAGVKFRFNTPVDQLLCDGEQIYGVKCGDEVIKADAYVMAFGSYSTAMLKGIVDIPVYPLKGYSLTIPIAQEDGAPVSTILDETYKIAITRFDNRIRVGGMAEIVGFNTELLQPRRETLEMVVRDLYPRGGHVDQAAFWTGLRPMTPDGTPVVGRTRFKNLWLNTGHGTLGWTMACGSGQLLSDLLSGRTPAIPYEALSVARYSRGFTPSRPGHLHGAHS
;
A
#
# COMPACT_ATOMS: atom_id res chain seq x y z
N LEU A 1 24.48 5.37 6.84
CA LEU A 1 23.81 4.63 7.91
C LEU A 1 23.55 3.20 7.44
N GLN A 2 23.91 2.22 8.26
CA GLN A 2 23.62 0.81 8.03
C GLN A 2 22.58 0.33 9.05
N LEU A 3 21.56 -0.40 8.57
CA LEU A 3 20.48 -1.00 9.36
C LEU A 3 20.63 -2.53 9.27
N PRO A 4 21.40 -3.16 10.17
CA PRO A 4 21.79 -4.57 10.02
C PRO A 4 20.66 -5.58 10.24
N ASN A 5 19.55 -5.14 10.84
CA ASN A 5 18.38 -5.98 11.11
C ASN A 5 17.23 -5.74 10.15
N ASP A 6 17.38 -4.83 9.17
CA ASP A 6 16.37 -4.60 8.16
C ASP A 6 16.47 -5.67 7.06
N GLU A 7 15.30 -6.11 6.61
CA GLU A 7 15.17 -7.09 5.54
C GLU A 7 14.47 -6.50 4.33
N THR A 8 14.77 -7.05 3.18
CA THR A 8 14.15 -6.69 1.91
C THR A 8 13.29 -7.82 1.40
N GLY A 9 12.07 -7.51 0.98
CA GLY A 9 11.15 -8.50 0.43
C GLY A 9 10.57 -8.09 -0.91
N ASP A 10 10.38 -9.07 -1.79
CA ASP A 10 9.67 -8.91 -3.05
C ASP A 10 8.16 -8.88 -2.82
N CYS A 11 7.58 -7.68 -2.73
CA CYS A 11 6.16 -7.52 -2.43
C CYS A 11 5.24 -8.12 -3.52
N GLN A 12 5.66 -8.17 -4.77
CA GLN A 12 4.88 -8.77 -5.84
C GLN A 12 4.82 -10.29 -5.68
N LEU A 13 5.97 -10.93 -5.49
CA LEU A 13 6.07 -12.38 -5.27
C LEU A 13 5.34 -12.80 -4.00
N PHE A 14 5.50 -12.03 -2.91
CA PHE A 14 4.78 -12.25 -1.66
C PHE A 14 3.26 -12.23 -1.87
N THR A 15 2.74 -11.20 -2.55
CA THR A 15 1.30 -11.04 -2.79
C THR A 15 0.75 -12.19 -3.65
N GLN A 16 1.48 -12.63 -4.68
CA GLN A 16 1.09 -13.76 -5.51
C GLN A 16 1.06 -15.08 -4.72
N ASN A 17 2.06 -15.29 -3.87
CA ASN A 17 2.12 -16.47 -3.01
C ASN A 17 0.99 -16.48 -1.99
N LEU A 18 0.75 -15.33 -1.34
CA LEU A 18 -0.33 -15.17 -0.37
C LEU A 18 -1.70 -15.41 -1.02
N ALA A 19 -1.92 -14.91 -2.24
CA ALA A 19 -3.16 -15.16 -2.98
C ALA A 19 -3.38 -16.66 -3.22
N ARG A 20 -2.34 -17.40 -3.63
CA ARG A 20 -2.42 -18.87 -3.80
C ARG A 20 -2.74 -19.60 -2.50
N MET A 21 -2.11 -19.20 -1.40
CA MET A 21 -2.40 -19.75 -0.08
C MET A 21 -3.84 -19.45 0.37
N ALA A 22 -4.32 -18.24 0.13
CA ALA A 22 -5.67 -17.83 0.45
C ALA A 22 -6.71 -18.64 -0.38
N GLU A 23 -6.45 -18.86 -1.67
CA GLU A 23 -7.29 -19.69 -2.53
C GLU A 23 -7.37 -21.13 -2.02
N GLN A 24 -6.24 -21.71 -1.61
CA GLN A 24 -6.21 -23.05 -0.98
C GLN A 24 -7.00 -23.09 0.33
N ALA A 25 -7.06 -21.98 1.05
CA ALA A 25 -7.88 -21.84 2.27
C ALA A 25 -9.36 -21.53 1.98
N GLY A 26 -9.78 -21.52 0.70
CA GLY A 26 -11.18 -21.34 0.29
C GLY A 26 -11.57 -19.91 -0.10
N VAL A 27 -10.65 -18.96 -0.15
CA VAL A 27 -10.93 -17.60 -0.64
C VAL A 27 -11.18 -17.67 -2.14
N LYS A 28 -12.25 -17.02 -2.60
CA LYS A 28 -12.58 -16.92 -4.01
C LYS A 28 -12.13 -15.58 -4.57
N PHE A 29 -11.30 -15.62 -5.61
CA PHE A 29 -10.84 -14.44 -6.32
C PHE A 29 -11.67 -14.22 -7.59
N ARG A 30 -12.00 -12.97 -7.86
CA ARG A 30 -12.66 -12.53 -9.09
C ARG A 30 -11.80 -11.43 -9.73
N PHE A 31 -10.87 -11.86 -10.56
CA PHE A 31 -10.02 -10.95 -11.33
C PHE A 31 -10.78 -10.38 -12.54
N ASN A 32 -10.31 -9.25 -13.09
CA ASN A 32 -10.91 -8.59 -14.24
C ASN A 32 -12.41 -8.28 -14.06
N THR A 33 -12.82 -8.04 -12.81
CA THR A 33 -14.19 -7.74 -12.44
C THR A 33 -14.25 -6.32 -11.88
N PRO A 34 -14.60 -5.32 -12.70
CA PRO A 34 -14.77 -3.96 -12.24
C PRO A 34 -15.86 -3.88 -11.17
N VAL A 35 -15.58 -3.14 -10.11
CA VAL A 35 -16.58 -2.77 -9.11
C VAL A 35 -17.11 -1.38 -9.47
N ASP A 36 -18.39 -1.28 -9.78
CA ASP A 36 -19.00 -0.04 -10.23
C ASP A 36 -19.45 0.82 -9.06
N GLN A 37 -20.05 0.19 -8.03
CA GLN A 37 -20.68 0.91 -6.93
C GLN A 37 -20.86 0.04 -5.69
N LEU A 38 -20.77 0.68 -4.50
CA LEU A 38 -21.31 0.16 -3.26
C LEU A 38 -22.77 0.58 -3.14
N LEU A 39 -23.65 -0.38 -2.92
CA LEU A 39 -25.08 -0.13 -2.73
C LEU A 39 -25.39 -0.06 -1.23
N CYS A 40 -25.93 1.07 -0.77
CA CYS A 40 -26.21 1.31 0.66
C CYS A 40 -27.61 1.90 0.87
N ASP A 41 -28.17 1.68 2.06
CA ASP A 41 -29.46 2.21 2.52
C ASP A 41 -29.32 3.29 3.61
N GLY A 42 -28.12 3.81 3.83
CA GLY A 42 -27.80 4.82 4.84
C GLY A 42 -27.21 4.25 6.14
N GLU A 43 -27.48 3.01 6.51
CA GLU A 43 -26.94 2.34 7.70
C GLU A 43 -25.99 1.17 7.40
N GLN A 44 -26.20 0.52 6.27
CA GLN A 44 -25.42 -0.65 5.86
C GLN A 44 -25.23 -0.73 4.36
N ILE A 45 -24.21 -1.48 3.96
CA ILE A 45 -24.03 -1.89 2.57
C ILE A 45 -24.85 -3.17 2.34
N TYR A 46 -25.68 -3.18 1.30
CA TYR A 46 -26.47 -4.36 0.95
C TYR A 46 -26.00 -5.07 -0.32
N GLY A 47 -24.98 -4.52 -0.99
CA GLY A 47 -24.37 -5.16 -2.14
C GLY A 47 -23.25 -4.35 -2.78
N VAL A 48 -22.50 -5.03 -3.63
CA VAL A 48 -21.47 -4.48 -4.51
C VAL A 48 -21.93 -4.73 -5.95
N LYS A 49 -22.08 -3.66 -6.72
CA LYS A 49 -22.46 -3.75 -8.14
C LYS A 49 -21.24 -3.99 -9.01
N CYS A 50 -21.30 -5.02 -9.85
CA CYS A 50 -20.29 -5.39 -10.84
C CYS A 50 -20.99 -5.69 -12.17
N GLY A 51 -21.09 -4.72 -13.07
CA GLY A 51 -21.90 -4.82 -14.26
C GLY A 51 -23.39 -5.00 -13.92
N ASP A 52 -23.99 -6.08 -14.41
CA ASP A 52 -25.39 -6.43 -14.13
C ASP A 52 -25.56 -7.27 -12.85
N GLU A 53 -24.46 -7.67 -12.21
CA GLU A 53 -24.49 -8.50 -11.00
C GLU A 53 -24.41 -7.64 -9.73
N VAL A 54 -25.14 -8.07 -8.68
CA VAL A 54 -25.01 -7.53 -7.32
C VAL A 54 -24.51 -8.63 -6.41
N ILE A 55 -23.29 -8.45 -5.91
CA ILE A 55 -22.64 -9.38 -4.98
C ILE A 55 -23.03 -8.96 -3.56
N LYS A 56 -23.58 -9.91 -2.79
CA LYS A 56 -23.99 -9.71 -1.39
C LYS A 56 -23.07 -10.44 -0.44
N ALA A 57 -22.83 -9.84 0.73
CA ALA A 57 -22.03 -10.39 1.82
C ALA A 57 -22.49 -9.82 3.16
N ASP A 58 -22.08 -10.45 4.27
CA ASP A 58 -22.37 -9.98 5.63
C ASP A 58 -21.53 -8.77 6.02
N ALA A 59 -20.28 -8.70 5.49
CA ALA A 59 -19.36 -7.59 5.70
C ALA A 59 -18.59 -7.28 4.42
N TYR A 60 -18.22 -6.01 4.28
CA TYR A 60 -17.48 -5.48 3.14
C TYR A 60 -16.22 -4.79 3.61
N VAL A 61 -15.11 -5.02 2.94
CA VAL A 61 -13.84 -4.36 3.19
C VAL A 61 -13.41 -3.56 1.98
N MET A 62 -13.27 -2.24 2.15
CA MET A 62 -12.71 -1.37 1.13
C MET A 62 -11.20 -1.33 1.25
N ALA A 63 -10.50 -1.93 0.28
CA ALA A 63 -9.05 -2.03 0.23
C ALA A 63 -8.47 -1.58 -1.13
N PHE A 64 -9.08 -0.58 -1.76
CA PHE A 64 -8.77 -0.14 -3.13
C PHE A 64 -7.61 0.87 -3.22
N GLY A 65 -6.85 1.04 -2.14
CA GLY A 65 -5.71 1.95 -2.13
C GLY A 65 -6.10 3.35 -2.62
N SER A 66 -5.43 3.86 -3.62
CA SER A 66 -5.69 5.20 -4.19
C SER A 66 -7.10 5.38 -4.77
N TYR A 67 -7.76 4.31 -5.14
CA TYR A 67 -9.12 4.34 -5.71
C TYR A 67 -10.23 4.34 -4.65
N SER A 68 -9.87 4.15 -3.37
CA SER A 68 -10.84 4.07 -2.27
C SER A 68 -11.67 5.35 -2.13
N THR A 69 -11.06 6.53 -2.27
CA THR A 69 -11.75 7.82 -2.16
C THR A 69 -12.84 7.98 -3.23
N ALA A 70 -12.54 7.62 -4.46
CA ALA A 70 -13.52 7.71 -5.56
C ALA A 70 -14.68 6.73 -5.36
N MET A 71 -14.38 5.49 -4.94
CA MET A 71 -15.41 4.46 -4.70
C MET A 71 -16.31 4.79 -3.50
N LEU A 72 -15.78 5.46 -2.49
CA LEU A 72 -16.51 5.84 -1.27
C LEU A 72 -17.20 7.21 -1.35
N LYS A 73 -17.10 7.91 -2.49
CA LYS A 73 -17.69 9.23 -2.66
C LYS A 73 -19.18 9.24 -2.36
N GLY A 74 -19.60 10.10 -1.42
CA GLY A 74 -20.99 10.19 -0.96
C GLY A 74 -21.39 9.11 0.08
N ILE A 75 -20.50 8.17 0.36
CA ILE A 75 -20.71 7.09 1.35
C ILE A 75 -19.90 7.37 2.60
N VAL A 76 -18.58 7.43 2.47
CA VAL A 76 -17.65 7.75 3.55
C VAL A 76 -16.57 8.68 3.00
N ASP A 77 -16.40 9.83 3.61
CA ASP A 77 -15.33 10.77 3.20
C ASP A 77 -14.00 10.31 3.79
N ILE A 78 -13.04 10.05 2.89
CA ILE A 78 -11.66 9.73 3.24
C ILE A 78 -10.70 10.54 2.37
N PRO A 79 -9.62 11.12 2.95
CA PRO A 79 -8.69 11.96 2.21
C PRO A 79 -7.50 11.15 1.66
N VAL A 80 -7.74 10.03 0.98
CA VAL A 80 -6.68 9.25 0.34
C VAL A 80 -6.41 9.83 -1.05
N TYR A 81 -5.16 10.26 -1.27
CA TYR A 81 -4.72 10.86 -2.52
C TYR A 81 -3.71 9.98 -3.26
N PRO A 82 -3.80 9.85 -4.59
CA PRO A 82 -2.83 9.11 -5.40
C PRO A 82 -1.53 9.89 -5.54
N LEU A 83 -0.47 9.45 -4.88
CA LEU A 83 0.87 10.01 -5.04
C LEU A 83 1.68 9.15 -6.01
N LYS A 84 1.96 9.69 -7.19
CA LYS A 84 2.65 8.97 -8.26
C LYS A 84 4.13 8.77 -7.94
N GLY A 85 4.62 7.56 -8.18
CA GLY A 85 6.04 7.22 -8.13
C GLY A 85 6.45 6.40 -9.34
N TYR A 86 7.77 6.33 -9.58
CA TYR A 86 8.34 5.64 -10.73
C TYR A 86 9.31 4.55 -10.29
N SER A 87 9.53 3.58 -11.15
CA SER A 87 10.54 2.55 -10.91
C SER A 87 11.07 1.94 -12.20
N LEU A 88 12.32 1.48 -12.12
CA LEU A 88 12.94 0.60 -13.11
C LEU A 88 13.10 -0.80 -12.55
N THR A 89 12.96 -1.78 -13.42
CA THR A 89 13.38 -3.16 -13.16
C THR A 89 14.44 -3.51 -14.19
N ILE A 90 15.66 -3.75 -13.74
CA ILE A 90 16.87 -3.85 -14.56
C ILE A 90 17.43 -5.25 -14.42
N PRO A 91 17.63 -6.04 -15.49
CA PRO A 91 18.34 -7.30 -15.42
C PRO A 91 19.79 -7.10 -14.95
N ILE A 92 20.31 -8.00 -14.10
CA ILE A 92 21.71 -7.94 -13.66
C ILE A 92 22.62 -8.28 -14.84
N ALA A 93 23.65 -7.47 -15.05
CA ALA A 93 24.69 -7.68 -16.07
C ALA A 93 25.90 -8.42 -15.48
N GLN A 94 26.42 -7.91 -14.35
CA GLN A 94 27.55 -8.49 -13.62
C GLN A 94 27.20 -8.59 -12.14
N GLU A 95 27.33 -9.80 -11.60
CA GLU A 95 26.98 -10.11 -10.20
C GLU A 95 27.78 -9.29 -9.18
N ASP A 96 29.09 -9.16 -9.41
CA ASP A 96 30.02 -8.39 -8.58
C ASP A 96 29.89 -6.88 -8.73
N GLY A 97 29.21 -6.42 -9.78
CA GLY A 97 28.90 -5.01 -10.03
C GLY A 97 27.52 -4.58 -9.55
N ALA A 98 26.68 -5.54 -9.12
CA ALA A 98 25.31 -5.29 -8.68
C ALA A 98 25.24 -4.96 -7.18
N PRO A 99 24.15 -4.30 -6.69
CA PRO A 99 23.99 -4.08 -5.25
C PRO A 99 23.91 -5.41 -4.49
N VAL A 100 24.44 -5.43 -3.27
CA VAL A 100 24.34 -6.56 -2.34
C VAL A 100 23.22 -6.38 -1.34
N SER A 101 22.90 -5.11 -1.01
CA SER A 101 21.86 -4.71 -0.07
C SER A 101 21.01 -3.60 -0.69
N THR A 102 19.89 -3.28 -0.04
CA THR A 102 19.13 -2.07 -0.39
C THR A 102 19.92 -0.84 0.04
N ILE A 103 20.03 0.13 -0.86
CA ILE A 103 20.54 1.46 -0.56
C ILE A 103 19.49 2.52 -0.86
N LEU A 104 19.57 3.64 -0.13
CA LEU A 104 18.81 4.84 -0.41
C LEU A 104 19.80 5.96 -0.76
N ASP A 105 19.74 6.43 -2.00
CA ASP A 105 20.42 7.66 -2.38
C ASP A 105 19.62 8.86 -1.85
N GLU A 106 20.22 9.58 -0.91
CA GLU A 106 19.59 10.72 -0.24
C GLU A 106 19.52 11.96 -1.11
N THR A 107 20.36 12.08 -2.14
CA THR A 107 20.38 13.22 -3.06
C THR A 107 19.13 13.29 -3.91
N TYR A 108 18.75 12.17 -4.53
CA TYR A 108 17.62 12.05 -5.42
C TYR A 108 16.41 11.32 -4.79
N LYS A 109 16.57 10.84 -3.53
CA LYS A 109 15.54 10.04 -2.83
C LYS A 109 15.13 8.79 -3.63
N ILE A 110 16.15 8.08 -4.13
CA ILE A 110 15.99 6.87 -4.96
C ILE A 110 16.50 5.66 -4.17
N ALA A 111 15.65 4.66 -4.03
CA ALA A 111 15.99 3.38 -3.44
C ALA A 111 16.41 2.39 -4.54
N ILE A 112 17.53 1.70 -4.32
CA ILE A 112 18.04 0.66 -5.21
C ILE A 112 18.14 -0.64 -4.42
N THR A 113 17.48 -1.68 -4.92
CA THR A 113 17.36 -2.97 -4.24
C THR A 113 17.64 -4.09 -5.22
N ARG A 114 18.38 -5.11 -4.79
CA ARG A 114 18.53 -6.33 -5.57
C ARG A 114 17.46 -7.36 -5.19
N PHE A 115 16.86 -8.00 -6.20
CA PHE A 115 16.01 -9.18 -6.08
C PHE A 115 16.51 -10.26 -7.03
N ASP A 116 17.14 -11.30 -6.50
CA ASP A 116 17.75 -12.37 -7.28
C ASP A 116 18.56 -11.85 -8.48
N ASN A 117 18.04 -12.01 -9.69
CA ASN A 117 18.68 -11.66 -10.97
C ASN A 117 18.31 -10.25 -11.49
N ARG A 118 17.68 -9.39 -10.69
CA ARG A 118 17.26 -8.05 -11.10
C ARG A 118 17.51 -7.00 -10.05
N ILE A 119 17.71 -5.78 -10.51
CA ILE A 119 17.81 -4.57 -9.69
C ILE A 119 16.49 -3.83 -9.80
N ARG A 120 15.88 -3.51 -8.67
CA ARG A 120 14.72 -2.62 -8.58
C ARG A 120 15.16 -1.25 -8.14
N VAL A 121 14.80 -0.23 -8.92
CA VAL A 121 15.09 1.17 -8.64
C VAL A 121 13.77 1.89 -8.51
N GLY A 122 13.54 2.56 -7.40
CA GLY A 122 12.29 3.27 -7.16
C GLY A 122 12.49 4.61 -6.52
N GLY A 123 11.72 5.60 -6.93
CA GLY A 123 11.81 6.93 -6.36
C GLY A 123 10.69 7.86 -6.81
N MET A 124 10.88 9.11 -6.47
CA MET A 124 10.04 10.24 -6.84
C MET A 124 8.65 10.22 -6.21
N ALA A 125 8.06 11.40 -6.15
CA ALA A 125 6.72 11.64 -5.67
C ALA A 125 6.12 12.81 -6.45
N GLU A 126 5.03 12.57 -7.19
CA GLU A 126 4.35 13.59 -7.97
C GLU A 126 2.87 13.69 -7.60
N ILE A 127 2.41 14.92 -7.40
CA ILE A 127 1.01 15.26 -7.12
C ILE A 127 0.33 15.58 -8.45
N VAL A 128 -0.15 14.56 -9.14
CA VAL A 128 -0.72 14.66 -10.50
C VAL A 128 -2.05 13.91 -10.65
N GLY A 129 -2.69 13.59 -9.53
CA GLY A 129 -3.92 12.79 -9.52
C GLY A 129 -3.66 11.38 -10.07
N PHE A 130 -4.59 10.91 -10.89
CA PHE A 130 -4.54 9.56 -11.48
C PHE A 130 -3.74 9.49 -12.79
N ASN A 131 -2.94 10.51 -13.12
CA ASN A 131 -2.10 10.46 -14.30
C ASN A 131 -0.97 9.42 -14.14
N THR A 132 -0.98 8.38 -14.96
CA THR A 132 0.02 7.29 -14.98
C THR A 132 0.94 7.35 -16.21
N GLU A 133 1.03 8.49 -16.89
CA GLU A 133 1.95 8.69 -17.99
C GLU A 133 3.41 8.45 -17.57
N LEU A 134 4.16 7.70 -18.37
CA LEU A 134 5.57 7.42 -18.17
C LEU A 134 6.43 8.54 -18.77
N LEU A 135 6.92 9.44 -17.92
CA LEU A 135 7.69 10.60 -18.35
C LEU A 135 9.17 10.24 -18.53
N GLN A 136 9.69 10.45 -19.73
CA GLN A 136 11.08 10.14 -20.08
C GLN A 136 12.13 10.82 -19.16
N PRO A 137 12.00 12.10 -18.75
CA PRO A 137 12.96 12.71 -17.82
C PRO A 137 13.03 12.02 -16.46
N ARG A 138 11.93 11.37 -16.02
CA ARG A 138 11.92 10.59 -14.76
C ARG A 138 12.66 9.28 -14.89
N ARG A 139 12.55 8.64 -16.06
CA ARG A 139 13.35 7.47 -16.40
C ARG A 139 14.84 7.79 -16.39
N GLU A 140 15.23 8.86 -17.08
CA GLU A 140 16.63 9.32 -17.16
C GLU A 140 17.25 9.58 -15.81
N THR A 141 16.50 10.18 -14.87
CA THR A 141 16.99 10.40 -13.50
C THR A 141 17.25 9.07 -12.78
N LEU A 142 16.35 8.08 -12.89
CA LEU A 142 16.54 6.76 -12.28
C LEU A 142 17.74 6.04 -12.90
N GLU A 143 17.88 6.09 -14.22
CA GLU A 143 19.00 5.49 -14.94
C GLU A 143 20.35 6.13 -14.57
N MET A 144 20.37 7.47 -14.45
CA MET A 144 21.56 8.23 -14.05
C MET A 144 22.10 7.74 -12.71
N VAL A 145 21.27 7.64 -11.69
CA VAL A 145 21.67 7.21 -10.35
C VAL A 145 22.20 5.77 -10.36
N VAL A 146 21.58 4.88 -11.13
CA VAL A 146 22.07 3.49 -11.25
C VAL A 146 23.40 3.42 -11.97
N ARG A 147 23.57 4.17 -13.07
CA ARG A 147 24.84 4.19 -13.83
C ARG A 147 25.98 4.79 -13.00
N ASP A 148 25.68 5.74 -12.14
CA ASP A 148 26.68 6.35 -11.24
C ASP A 148 27.12 5.37 -10.14
N LEU A 149 26.18 4.75 -9.45
CA LEU A 149 26.45 3.90 -8.30
C LEU A 149 26.84 2.46 -8.68
N TYR A 150 26.29 1.93 -9.77
CA TYR A 150 26.47 0.55 -10.23
C TYR A 150 26.72 0.47 -11.74
N PRO A 151 27.80 1.06 -12.25
CA PRO A 151 28.05 1.22 -13.71
C PRO A 151 28.15 -0.10 -14.47
N ARG A 152 28.45 -1.21 -13.80
CA ARG A 152 28.54 -2.55 -14.38
C ARG A 152 27.43 -3.49 -13.95
N GLY A 153 26.58 -3.05 -13.01
CA GLY A 153 25.66 -3.92 -12.28
C GLY A 153 24.46 -4.39 -13.09
N GLY A 154 23.96 -3.59 -14.02
CA GLY A 154 22.72 -3.90 -14.72
C GLY A 154 22.70 -3.50 -16.19
N HIS A 155 21.89 -4.22 -16.97
CA HIS A 155 21.55 -3.89 -18.35
C HIS A 155 20.52 -2.77 -18.37
N VAL A 156 20.94 -1.53 -18.08
CA VAL A 156 20.04 -0.37 -17.92
C VAL A 156 19.20 -0.12 -19.19
N ASP A 157 19.77 -0.36 -20.38
CA ASP A 157 19.08 -0.18 -21.65
C ASP A 157 17.91 -1.18 -21.85
N GLN A 158 17.90 -2.28 -21.10
CA GLN A 158 16.83 -3.28 -21.09
C GLN A 158 15.83 -3.09 -19.94
N ALA A 159 15.96 -1.98 -19.21
CA ALA A 159 15.11 -1.70 -18.04
C ALA A 159 13.63 -1.58 -18.41
N ALA A 160 12.78 -2.30 -17.68
CA ALA A 160 11.35 -2.08 -17.69
C ALA A 160 11.00 -0.86 -16.84
N PHE A 161 10.35 0.14 -17.45
CA PHE A 161 9.93 1.36 -16.77
C PHE A 161 8.46 1.26 -16.36
N TRP A 162 8.14 1.60 -15.12
CA TRP A 162 6.82 1.48 -14.55
C TRP A 162 6.49 2.64 -13.61
N THR A 163 5.22 2.92 -13.44
CA THR A 163 4.69 3.89 -12.47
C THR A 163 3.55 3.29 -11.66
N GLY A 164 3.34 3.82 -10.45
CA GLY A 164 2.23 3.46 -9.57
C GLY A 164 1.81 4.61 -8.68
N LEU A 165 0.63 4.45 -8.10
CA LEU A 165 -0.03 5.47 -7.28
C LEU A 165 -0.03 5.00 -5.81
N ARG A 166 0.74 5.67 -4.96
CA ARG A 166 0.75 5.42 -3.52
C ARG A 166 -0.51 6.04 -2.89
N PRO A 167 -1.27 5.30 -2.09
CA PRO A 167 -2.46 5.81 -1.43
C PRO A 167 -2.09 6.64 -0.20
N MET A 168 -1.86 7.93 -0.39
CA MET A 168 -1.41 8.83 0.68
C MET A 168 -2.57 9.42 1.45
N THR A 169 -2.48 9.40 2.77
CA THR A 169 -3.30 10.20 3.68
C THR A 169 -2.57 11.49 4.04
N PRO A 170 -3.26 12.56 4.46
CA PRO A 170 -2.61 13.82 4.81
C PRO A 170 -1.63 13.74 5.98
N ASP A 171 -1.90 12.81 6.91
CA ASP A 171 -1.10 12.58 8.12
C ASP A 171 -0.14 11.39 8.01
N GLY A 172 -0.10 10.71 6.86
CA GLY A 172 0.75 9.53 6.63
C GLY A 172 0.28 8.25 7.33
N THR A 173 -0.75 8.33 8.17
CA THR A 173 -1.30 7.20 8.92
C THR A 173 -2.35 6.48 8.08
N PRO A 174 -2.34 5.13 7.98
CA PRO A 174 -3.36 4.41 7.22
C PRO A 174 -4.74 4.50 7.86
N VAL A 175 -5.76 4.17 7.08
CA VAL A 175 -7.14 4.07 7.55
C VAL A 175 -7.50 2.60 7.65
N VAL A 176 -7.60 2.10 8.89
CA VAL A 176 -7.94 0.70 9.18
C VAL A 176 -9.04 0.65 10.23
N GLY A 177 -10.12 -0.10 9.95
CA GLY A 177 -11.19 -0.31 10.91
C GLY A 177 -12.59 -0.01 10.40
N ARG A 178 -13.50 0.22 11.33
CA ARG A 178 -14.93 0.46 11.07
C ARG A 178 -15.20 1.82 10.45
N THR A 179 -16.27 1.87 9.68
CA THR A 179 -16.91 3.12 9.26
C THR A 179 -18.17 3.38 10.10
N ARG A 180 -18.95 4.43 9.74
CA ARG A 180 -20.29 4.64 10.28
C ARG A 180 -21.32 3.58 9.86
N PHE A 181 -21.04 2.84 8.80
CA PHE A 181 -21.88 1.74 8.34
C PHE A 181 -21.62 0.47 9.18
N LYS A 182 -22.67 -0.26 9.49
CA LYS A 182 -22.61 -1.43 10.38
C LYS A 182 -21.67 -2.54 9.87
N ASN A 183 -21.56 -2.66 8.54
CA ASN A 183 -20.86 -3.75 7.87
C ASN A 183 -19.82 -3.31 6.84
N LEU A 184 -19.43 -2.02 6.82
CA LEU A 184 -18.35 -1.52 5.95
C LEU A 184 -17.10 -1.21 6.75
N TRP A 185 -15.99 -1.79 6.32
CA TRP A 185 -14.68 -1.66 6.91
C TRP A 185 -13.68 -1.10 5.91
N LEU A 186 -12.63 -0.46 6.39
CA LEU A 186 -11.59 0.11 5.56
C LEU A 186 -10.24 -0.54 5.90
N ASN A 187 -9.40 -0.74 4.87
CA ASN A 187 -7.99 -1.08 4.97
C ASN A 187 -7.25 -0.43 3.80
N THR A 188 -6.88 0.84 3.94
CA THR A 188 -6.38 1.68 2.85
C THR A 188 -5.49 2.81 3.36
N GLY A 189 -4.91 3.58 2.46
CA GLY A 189 -4.18 4.79 2.83
C GLY A 189 -2.78 4.55 3.42
N HIS A 190 -2.13 3.43 3.10
CA HIS A 190 -0.83 3.04 3.68
C HIS A 190 0.38 3.82 3.15
N GLY A 191 0.18 4.71 2.21
CA GLY A 191 1.21 5.61 1.70
C GLY A 191 2.45 4.90 1.18
N THR A 192 3.61 5.33 1.65
CA THR A 192 4.92 4.77 1.28
C THR A 192 5.35 3.56 2.11
N LEU A 193 4.66 3.27 3.22
CA LEU A 193 5.01 2.22 4.17
C LEU A 193 4.08 1.01 4.11
N GLY A 194 3.26 0.91 3.06
CA GLY A 194 2.28 -0.16 2.91
C GLY A 194 2.86 -1.56 2.96
N TRP A 195 4.05 -1.79 2.40
CA TRP A 195 4.75 -3.07 2.48
C TRP A 195 5.04 -3.46 3.94
N THR A 196 5.68 -2.57 4.69
CA THR A 196 6.03 -2.78 6.10
C THR A 196 4.81 -3.04 6.98
N MET A 197 3.70 -2.35 6.70
CA MET A 197 2.48 -2.42 7.51
C MET A 197 1.48 -3.51 7.06
N ALA A 198 1.69 -4.16 5.93
CA ALA A 198 0.68 -5.00 5.28
C ALA A 198 0.15 -6.13 6.19
N CYS A 199 1.05 -6.93 6.76
CA CYS A 199 0.66 -8.06 7.63
C CYS A 199 -0.01 -7.59 8.92
N GLY A 200 0.54 -6.53 9.55
CA GLY A 200 -0.03 -5.95 10.76
C GLY A 200 -1.43 -5.36 10.53
N SER A 201 -1.63 -4.65 9.42
CA SER A 201 -2.95 -4.12 9.05
C SER A 201 -3.97 -5.23 8.77
N GLY A 202 -3.54 -6.30 8.10
CA GLY A 202 -4.37 -7.47 7.84
C GLY A 202 -4.78 -8.17 9.13
N GLN A 203 -3.83 -8.38 10.05
CA GLN A 203 -4.10 -8.99 11.36
C GLN A 203 -5.06 -8.13 12.18
N LEU A 204 -4.79 -6.82 12.28
CA LEU A 204 -5.65 -5.88 13.00
C LEU A 204 -7.10 -5.93 12.48
N LEU A 205 -7.27 -5.83 11.17
CA LEU A 205 -8.61 -5.87 10.57
C LEU A 205 -9.30 -7.22 10.81
N SER A 206 -8.56 -8.32 10.70
CA SER A 206 -9.07 -9.67 11.00
C SER A 206 -9.56 -9.79 12.44
N ASP A 207 -8.81 -9.24 13.40
CA ASP A 207 -9.21 -9.25 14.82
C ASP A 207 -10.49 -8.45 15.04
N LEU A 208 -10.57 -7.24 14.48
CA LEU A 208 -11.74 -6.38 14.57
C LEU A 208 -13.00 -7.02 13.94
N LEU A 209 -12.87 -7.61 12.75
CA LEU A 209 -13.98 -8.30 12.06
C LEU A 209 -14.47 -9.53 12.82
N SER A 210 -13.55 -10.24 13.49
CA SER A 210 -13.86 -11.45 14.25
C SER A 210 -14.25 -11.17 15.70
N GLY A 211 -14.33 -9.90 16.13
CA GLY A 211 -14.63 -9.52 17.51
C GLY A 211 -13.53 -9.86 18.52
N ARG A 212 -12.30 -10.11 18.04
CA ARG A 212 -11.13 -10.32 18.90
C ARG A 212 -10.53 -8.98 19.33
N THR A 213 -9.87 -8.98 20.48
CA THR A 213 -9.12 -7.80 20.95
C THR A 213 -7.83 -7.64 20.16
N PRO A 214 -7.61 -6.52 19.44
CA PRO A 214 -6.36 -6.26 18.76
C PRO A 214 -5.16 -6.16 19.72
N ALA A 215 -3.98 -6.56 19.23
CA ALA A 215 -2.73 -6.49 20.00
C ALA A 215 -2.19 -5.06 20.18
N ILE A 216 -2.70 -4.10 19.41
CA ILE A 216 -2.26 -2.69 19.43
C ILE A 216 -3.47 -1.75 19.55
N PRO A 217 -3.32 -0.54 20.12
CA PRO A 217 -4.31 0.53 20.02
C PRO A 217 -4.54 0.89 18.54
N TYR A 218 -5.78 1.03 18.15
CA TYR A 218 -6.14 1.25 16.73
C TYR A 218 -7.03 2.46 16.48
N GLU A 219 -7.42 3.17 17.53
CA GLU A 219 -8.34 4.33 17.44
C GLU A 219 -7.78 5.44 16.54
N ALA A 220 -6.47 5.63 16.57
CA ALA A 220 -5.77 6.58 15.71
C ALA A 220 -5.81 6.17 14.21
N LEU A 221 -6.11 4.91 13.90
CA LEU A 221 -6.24 4.42 12.52
C LEU A 221 -7.66 4.59 11.98
N SER A 222 -8.62 4.95 12.85
CA SER A 222 -10.02 5.12 12.46
C SER A 222 -10.20 6.26 11.46
N VAL A 223 -11.12 6.07 10.50
CA VAL A 223 -11.56 7.12 9.60
C VAL A 223 -12.20 8.31 10.34
N ALA A 224 -12.72 8.07 11.55
CA ALA A 224 -13.33 9.10 12.39
C ALA A 224 -12.38 10.27 12.71
N ARG A 225 -11.05 10.08 12.67
CA ARG A 225 -10.06 11.15 12.86
C ARG A 225 -10.16 12.28 11.81
N TYR A 226 -10.78 12.01 10.67
CA TYR A 226 -11.05 13.03 9.64
C TYR A 226 -12.42 13.68 9.76
N SER A 227 -13.24 13.25 10.73
CA SER A 227 -14.52 13.88 11.00
C SER A 227 -14.32 15.15 11.82
N ARG A 228 -15.11 16.22 11.57
CA ARG A 228 -15.06 17.42 12.37
C ARG A 228 -15.40 17.10 13.83
N GLY A 229 -14.52 17.47 14.76
CA GLY A 229 -14.70 17.26 16.20
C GLY A 229 -14.07 15.98 16.76
N PHE A 230 -13.35 15.21 15.98
CA PHE A 230 -12.60 14.07 16.49
C PHE A 230 -11.42 14.54 17.35
N THR A 231 -11.40 14.15 18.62
CA THR A 231 -10.25 14.30 19.52
C THR A 231 -9.74 12.90 19.81
N PRO A 232 -8.52 12.50 19.37
CA PRO A 232 -7.98 11.19 19.70
C PRO A 232 -7.80 11.07 21.22
N SER A 233 -8.27 9.97 21.79
CA SER A 233 -7.93 9.62 23.17
C SER A 233 -6.41 9.47 23.27
N ARG A 234 -5.77 10.17 24.21
CA ARG A 234 -4.32 9.99 24.44
C ARG A 234 -4.07 8.54 24.83
N PRO A 235 -3.04 7.88 24.29
CA PRO A 235 -2.63 6.57 24.76
C PRO A 235 -2.35 6.70 26.27
N GLY A 236 -3.02 5.86 27.08
CA GLY A 236 -2.79 5.81 28.50
C GLY A 236 -1.29 5.56 28.74
N HIS A 237 -0.68 6.38 29.58
CA HIS A 237 0.67 6.14 30.08
C HIS A 237 0.68 4.74 30.73
N LEU A 238 1.39 3.82 30.14
CA LEU A 238 1.80 2.60 30.81
C LEU A 238 2.67 3.02 31.99
N HIS A 239 2.08 3.05 33.18
CA HIS A 239 2.86 3.19 34.41
C HIS A 239 3.78 1.97 34.53
N GLY A 240 5.07 2.22 34.34
CA GLY A 240 6.10 1.24 34.67
C GLY A 240 5.97 0.83 36.11
N ALA A 241 5.64 -0.42 36.37
CA ALA A 241 5.84 -1.04 37.67
C ALA A 241 7.34 -1.32 37.81
N HIS A 242 8.05 -0.46 38.52
CA HIS A 242 9.30 -0.82 39.15
C HIS A 242 8.97 -1.42 40.53
N SER A 243 9.28 -2.67 40.69
CA SER A 243 9.66 -3.29 42.00
C SER A 243 10.44 -4.56 41.65
#